data_d9cc5c8f4ebd0b6a53e9aea132a126f6
#
_entry.id   d9cc5c8f4ebd0b6a53e9aea132a126f6
#
_cell.length_a   1.000
_cell.length_b   1.000
_cell.length_c   1.000
_cell.angle_alpha   90.00
_cell.angle_beta   90.00
_cell.angle_gamma   90.00
#
_symmetry.space_group_name_H-M   'P 1'
#
loop_
_entity.id
_entity.type
_entity.pdbx_description
1 polymer ?
#
loop_
_entity_poly.entity_id
_entity_poly.type
_entity_poly.pdbx_seq_one_letter_code
_entity_poly.pdbx_strand_id
1 'polypeptide(L)' 'YKVDNIYEICQRLMDAGVVINRPPRDGHMAFVKSPDNISIELLQDGDALPPAEPWASMENSGRW' A
#
# COMPACT_ATOMS: atom_id res chain seq x y z
N TYR A 1 -7.37 1.42 7.33
CA TYR A 1 -6.44 1.71 8.44
C TYR A 1 -5.61 2.93 8.12
N LYS A 2 -5.46 3.82 9.09
CA LYS A 2 -4.54 4.96 9.00
C LYS A 2 -3.16 4.56 9.47
N VAL A 3 -2.13 4.97 8.75
CA VAL A 3 -0.75 4.62 9.06
C VAL A 3 0.12 5.87 9.03
N ASP A 4 1.20 5.87 9.80
CA ASP A 4 2.11 7.01 9.90
C ASP A 4 2.99 7.16 8.67
N ASN A 5 3.39 6.05 8.06
CA ASN A 5 4.20 6.04 6.85
C ASN A 5 3.75 4.89 5.96
N ILE A 6 2.97 5.22 4.94
CA ILE A 6 2.35 4.22 4.07
C ILE A 6 3.39 3.43 3.26
N TYR A 7 4.50 4.05 2.90
CA TYR A 7 5.57 3.34 2.18
C TYR A 7 6.23 2.29 3.05
N GLU A 8 6.51 2.63 4.30
CA GLU A 8 7.13 1.70 5.24
C GLU A 8 6.22 0.50 5.52
N ILE A 9 4.94 0.74 5.80
CA ILE A 9 4.02 -0.35 6.11
C ILE A 9 3.79 -1.25 4.88
N CYS A 10 3.67 -0.67 3.69
CA CYS A 10 3.53 -1.47 2.47
C CYS A 10 4.78 -2.31 2.21
N GLN A 11 5.97 -1.78 2.46
CA GLN A 11 7.21 -2.54 2.30
C GLN A 11 7.26 -3.72 3.27
N ARG A 12 6.90 -3.50 4.52
CA ARG A 12 6.85 -4.57 5.52
C ARG A 12 5.86 -5.65 5.15
N LEU A 13 4.68 -5.27 4.67
CA LEU A 13 3.66 -6.21 4.25
C LEU A 13 4.11 -7.01 3.04
N MET A 14 4.71 -6.36 2.06
CA MET A 14 5.23 -7.04 0.87
C MET A 14 6.33 -8.03 1.23
N ASP A 15 7.24 -7.65 2.13
CA ASP A 15 8.30 -8.53 2.61
C ASP A 15 7.75 -9.75 3.35
N ALA A 16 6.58 -9.60 3.96
CA ALA A 16 5.89 -10.70 4.66
C ALA A 16 5.03 -11.56 3.73
N GLY A 17 5.03 -11.29 2.43
CA GLY A 17 4.27 -12.05 1.45
C GLY A 17 2.84 -11.57 1.21
N VAL A 18 2.48 -10.41 1.72
CA VAL A 18 1.15 -9.82 1.50
C VAL A 18 1.10 -9.20 0.12
N VAL A 19 0.02 -9.42 -0.61
CA VAL A 19 -0.16 -8.88 -1.96
C VAL A 19 -0.54 -7.41 -1.87
N ILE A 20 0.21 -6.56 -2.59
CA ILE A 20 -0.11 -5.14 -2.72
C ILE A 20 -0.90 -4.97 -4.01
N ASN A 21 -2.23 -4.91 -3.90
CA ASN A 21 -3.10 -4.81 -5.07
C ASN A 21 -3.05 -3.44 -5.72
N ARG A 22 -3.11 -2.37 -4.92
CA ARG A 22 -2.95 -1.00 -5.37
C ARG A 22 -1.82 -0.36 -4.60
N PRO A 23 -0.67 -0.13 -5.23
CA PRO A 23 0.47 0.49 -4.55
C PRO A 23 0.17 1.93 -4.11
N PRO A 24 0.85 2.45 -3.09
CA PRO A 24 0.66 3.84 -2.63
C PRO A 24 1.40 4.83 -3.55
N ARG A 25 1.00 4.90 -4.82
CA ARG A 25 1.67 5.72 -5.82
C ARG A 25 1.61 7.21 -5.52
N ASP A 26 0.52 7.63 -4.89
CA ASP A 26 0.29 9.02 -4.51
C ASP A 26 0.75 9.34 -3.08
N GLY A 27 1.30 8.34 -2.38
CA GLY A 27 1.71 8.51 -0.99
C GLY A 27 0.55 8.68 -0.01
N HIS A 28 -0.67 8.36 -0.43
CA HIS A 28 -1.87 8.59 0.36
C HIS A 28 -2.63 7.30 0.68
N MET A 29 -2.83 6.43 -0.29
CA MET A 29 -3.69 5.26 -0.17
C MET A 29 -3.08 4.04 -0.84
N ALA A 30 -3.34 2.86 -0.26
CA ALA A 30 -2.98 1.59 -0.86
C ALA A 30 -4.06 0.55 -0.55
N PHE A 31 -4.22 -0.43 -1.42
CA PHE A 31 -5.01 -1.63 -1.13
C PHE A 31 -4.09 -2.83 -1.08
N VAL A 32 -4.24 -3.63 -0.03
CA VAL A 32 -3.51 -4.88 0.14
C VAL A 32 -4.51 -6.01 0.36
N LYS A 33 -4.11 -7.22 0.08
CA LYS A 33 -4.95 -8.39 0.30
C LYS A 33 -4.26 -9.35 1.26
N SER A 34 -4.93 -9.66 2.37
CA SER A 34 -4.41 -10.58 3.37
C SER A 34 -4.40 -12.02 2.84
N PRO A 35 -3.65 -12.95 3.48
CA PRO A 35 -3.70 -14.36 3.12
C PRO A 35 -5.10 -14.97 3.18
N ASP A 36 -5.99 -14.39 3.99
CA ASP A 36 -7.39 -14.81 4.11
C ASP A 36 -8.28 -14.25 3.00
N ASN A 37 -7.69 -13.62 2.00
CA ASN A 37 -8.40 -13.03 0.86
C ASN A 37 -9.27 -11.82 1.24
N ILE A 38 -8.87 -11.09 2.27
CA ILE A 38 -9.55 -9.88 2.72
C ILE A 38 -8.81 -8.66 2.19
N SER A 39 -9.52 -7.79 1.45
CA SER A 39 -8.97 -6.53 0.97
C SER A 39 -8.96 -5.49 2.09
N ILE A 40 -7.83 -4.84 2.28
CA ILE A 40 -7.63 -3.84 3.33
C ILE A 40 -7.17 -2.55 2.69
N GLU A 41 -7.86 -1.45 2.98
CA GLU A 41 -7.44 -0.12 2.57
C GLU A 41 -6.53 0.49 3.62
N LEU A 42 -5.37 0.98 3.18
CA LEU A 42 -4.42 1.71 4.03
C LEU A 42 -4.43 3.18 3.63
N LEU A 43 -4.54 4.06 4.61
CA LEU A 43 -4.57 5.50 4.39
C LEU A 43 -3.42 6.14 5.15
N GLN A 44 -2.70 7.04 4.48
CA GLN A 44 -1.67 7.85 5.14
C GLN A 44 -2.34 8.81 6.11
N ASP A 45 -1.92 8.81 7.36
CA ASP A 45 -2.40 9.75 8.36
C ASP A 45 -1.80 11.14 8.06
N GLY A 46 -2.66 12.16 8.04
CA GLY A 46 -2.24 13.51 7.68
C GLY A 46 -2.08 13.69 6.17
N ASP A 47 -1.10 14.48 5.76
CA ASP A 47 -0.86 14.79 4.34
C ASP A 47 -0.24 13.61 3.60
N ALA A 48 -0.55 13.51 2.31
CA ALA A 48 0.06 12.49 1.46
C ALA A 48 1.58 12.69 1.39
N LEU A 49 2.32 11.56 1.39
CA LEU A 49 3.77 11.60 1.27
C LEU A 49 4.17 11.90 -0.18
N PRO A 50 5.36 12.47 -0.41
CA PRO A 50 5.84 12.66 -1.78
C PRO A 50 5.94 11.33 -2.53
N PRO A 51 5.65 11.29 -3.84
CA PRO A 51 5.81 10.06 -4.61
C PRO A 51 7.22 9.49 -4.49
N ALA A 52 7.33 8.18 -4.32
CA ALA A 52 8.61 7.50 -4.13
C ALA A 52 8.59 6.14 -4.84
N GLU A 53 9.76 5.74 -5.33
CA GLU A 53 9.91 4.42 -5.95
C GLU A 53 10.12 3.34 -4.90
N PRO A 54 9.71 2.08 -5.16
CA PRO A 54 9.14 1.62 -6.43
C PRO A 54 7.65 1.92 -6.61
N TRP A 55 7.01 2.53 -5.62
CA TRP A 55 5.56 2.68 -5.57
C TRP A 55 5.01 3.57 -6.68
N ALA A 56 5.73 4.65 -7.01
CA ALA A 56 5.25 5.64 -7.99
C ALA A 56 5.06 5.04 -9.38
N SER A 57 5.86 4.05 -9.74
CA SER A 57 5.79 3.40 -11.06
C SER A 57 5.18 2.00 -11.02
N MET A 58 4.82 1.51 -9.83
CA MET A 58 4.27 0.17 -9.67
C MET A 58 2.81 0.13 -10.15
N GLU A 59 2.46 -0.90 -10.92
CA GLU A 59 1.11 -1.09 -11.42
C GLU A 59 0.23 -1.81 -10.39
N ASN A 60 -1.09 -1.65 -10.54
CA ASN A 60 -2.05 -2.41 -9.75
C ASN A 60 -1.94 -3.90 -10.10
N SER A 61 -2.15 -4.76 -9.12
CA SER A 61 -2.16 -6.19 -9.37
C SER A 61 -3.41 -6.82 -8.76
N GLY A 62 -4.00 -7.76 -9.48
CA GLY A 62 -5.21 -8.45 -9.03
C GLY A 62 -6.42 -7.53 -8.94
N ARG A 63 -7.35 -7.95 -8.09
CA ARG A 63 -8.59 -7.22 -7.83
C ARG A 63 -8.74 -6.95 -6.34
N TRP A 64 -9.38 -5.85 -6.02
CA TRP A 64 -9.67 -5.49 -4.62
C TRP A 64 -11.11 -5.07 -4.42
#